data_0aca734d5d055dbfb816215c4af9b4e2
#
_entry.id   0aca734d5d055dbfb816215c4af9b4e2
#
_cell.length_a   1.000
_cell.length_b   1.000
_cell.length_c   1.000
_cell.angle_alpha   90.00
_cell.angle_beta   90.00
_cell.angle_gamma   90.00
#
_symmetry.space_group_name_H-M   'P 1'
#
loop_
_entity.id
_entity.type
_entity.pdbx_description
1 polymer ?
#
loop_
_entity_poly.entity_id
_entity_poly.type
_entity_poly.pdbx_seq_one_letter_code
_entity_poly.pdbx_strand_id
1 'polypeptide(L)'
;IGKANPSRTYQDLLKNKNDEQLFDYYMQTQLKFVGLDGKQQPVGQAGIIKSADVSPDGQYLLVETIQKPYSYLVPHYYFPYNVEVWGRDGKVVKQLAQLPLAEDIPIGFDNVAKGPRGYSWRPDKPATLYWAEAQDGGDASKEVAERDVVFMLDAPFSGKPAKLAGTKFRYRGVQWGNNDLALVNERIWKTRTERIVRVN
;
A
#
# COMPACT_ATOMS: atom_id res chain seq x y z
N ILE A 1 -13.54 6.11 -37.06
CA ILE A 1 -14.22 6.72 -35.92
C ILE A 1 -13.64 6.01 -34.68
N GLY A 2 -12.71 6.68 -33.99
CA GLY A 2 -12.07 6.15 -32.80
C GLY A 2 -13.09 5.95 -31.68
N LYS A 3 -13.00 4.83 -30.96
CA LYS A 3 -13.79 4.57 -29.77
C LYS A 3 -13.37 5.59 -28.71
N ALA A 4 -14.28 6.43 -28.25
CA ALA A 4 -13.99 7.36 -27.17
C ALA A 4 -13.59 6.55 -25.92
N ASN A 5 -12.34 6.69 -25.48
CA ASN A 5 -11.92 6.12 -24.21
C ASN A 5 -12.33 7.08 -23.09
N PRO A 6 -12.95 6.58 -22.01
CA PRO A 6 -13.20 7.41 -20.85
C PRO A 6 -11.86 7.94 -20.34
N SER A 7 -11.80 9.23 -20.02
CA SER A 7 -10.61 9.83 -19.38
C SER A 7 -10.91 10.11 -17.91
N ARG A 8 -9.89 9.92 -17.06
CA ARG A 8 -9.95 10.38 -15.67
C ARG A 8 -9.65 11.87 -15.65
N THR A 9 -10.49 12.62 -14.93
CA THR A 9 -10.21 14.02 -14.63
C THR A 9 -9.81 14.14 -13.18
N TYR A 10 -8.62 14.66 -12.96
CA TYR A 10 -8.09 14.93 -11.62
C TYR A 10 -7.94 16.44 -11.43
N GLN A 11 -8.11 16.89 -10.19
CA GLN A 11 -7.80 18.23 -9.76
C GLN A 11 -6.41 18.28 -9.14
N ASP A 12 -5.84 19.46 -9.05
CA ASP A 12 -4.60 19.76 -8.30
C ASP A 12 -3.39 18.92 -8.70
N LEU A 13 -3.24 18.64 -10.01
CA LEU A 13 -2.06 17.97 -10.56
C LEU A 13 -0.86 18.90 -10.62
N LEU A 14 0.35 18.34 -10.53
CA LEU A 14 1.57 19.05 -10.93
C LEU A 14 1.47 19.41 -12.42
N LYS A 15 2.00 20.55 -12.83
CA LYS A 15 1.88 21.06 -14.19
C LYS A 15 3.22 21.27 -14.89
N ASN A 16 4.28 21.41 -14.12
CA ASN A 16 5.62 21.75 -14.62
C ASN A 16 6.70 21.44 -13.57
N LYS A 17 7.97 21.64 -13.94
CA LYS A 17 9.11 21.39 -13.07
C LYS A 17 9.16 22.28 -11.81
N ASN A 18 8.59 23.49 -11.87
CA ASN A 18 8.52 24.33 -10.69
C ASN A 18 7.55 23.73 -9.66
N ASP A 19 6.42 23.18 -10.09
CA ASP A 19 5.50 22.48 -9.20
C ASP A 19 6.14 21.24 -8.58
N GLU A 20 7.00 20.51 -9.33
CA GLU A 20 7.78 19.40 -8.77
C GLU A 20 8.75 19.88 -7.67
N GLN A 21 9.42 21.01 -7.87
CA GLN A 21 10.32 21.59 -6.87
C GLN A 21 9.57 22.06 -5.62
N LEU A 22 8.40 22.65 -5.79
CA LEU A 22 7.52 23.02 -4.69
C LEU A 22 6.99 21.79 -3.95
N PHE A 23 6.63 20.74 -4.67
CA PHE A 23 6.23 19.46 -4.09
C PHE A 23 7.37 18.84 -3.27
N ASP A 24 8.60 18.78 -3.82
CA ASP A 24 9.78 18.32 -3.09
C ASP A 24 10.00 19.14 -1.81
N TYR A 25 9.88 20.45 -1.89
CA TYR A 25 10.14 21.34 -0.75
C TYR A 25 9.09 21.22 0.35
N TYR A 26 7.80 21.26 -0.01
CA TYR A 26 6.73 21.28 0.98
C TYR A 26 6.37 19.90 1.53
N MET A 27 6.61 18.83 0.77
CA MET A 27 6.28 17.46 1.19
C MET A 27 7.42 16.75 1.91
N GLN A 28 8.62 17.33 1.95
CA GLN A 28 9.74 16.74 2.68
C GLN A 28 9.46 16.68 4.17
N THR A 29 9.59 15.50 4.73
CA THR A 29 9.22 15.16 6.11
C THR A 29 10.34 14.39 6.79
N GLN A 30 10.54 14.63 8.10
CA GLN A 30 11.43 13.85 8.97
C GLN A 30 10.61 13.18 10.06
N LEU A 31 10.63 11.83 10.10
CA LEU A 31 10.03 11.09 11.20
C LEU A 31 10.82 11.31 12.50
N LYS A 32 10.12 11.35 13.62
CA LYS A 32 10.72 11.47 14.95
C LYS A 32 9.95 10.62 15.96
N PHE A 33 10.69 9.97 16.86
CA PHE A 33 10.11 9.55 18.13
C PHE A 33 10.11 10.71 19.10
N VAL A 34 9.01 10.88 19.82
CA VAL A 34 8.86 11.91 20.85
C VAL A 34 8.61 11.20 22.19
N GLY A 35 9.51 11.38 23.14
CA GLY A 35 9.36 10.86 24.48
C GLY A 35 8.27 11.64 25.28
N LEU A 36 7.75 11.03 26.33
CA LEU A 36 6.81 11.69 27.22
C LEU A 36 7.43 12.92 27.94
N ASP A 37 8.74 12.99 28.01
CA ASP A 37 9.51 14.14 28.50
C ASP A 37 9.71 15.21 27.42
N GLY A 38 9.13 15.05 26.23
CA GLY A 38 9.24 15.95 25.09
C GLY A 38 10.53 15.85 24.27
N LYS A 39 11.47 14.96 24.64
CA LYS A 39 12.68 14.74 23.86
C LYS A 39 12.34 14.13 22.51
N GLN A 40 12.96 14.66 21.46
CA GLN A 40 12.76 14.25 20.08
C GLN A 40 14.00 13.52 19.55
N GLN A 41 13.79 12.35 18.97
CA GLN A 41 14.84 11.60 18.30
C GLN A 41 14.44 11.38 16.83
N PRO A 42 15.22 11.89 15.85
CA PRO A 42 14.98 11.62 14.43
C PRO A 42 15.07 10.13 14.13
N VAL A 43 14.25 9.66 13.22
CA VAL A 43 14.17 8.25 12.79
C VAL A 43 14.32 8.19 11.28
N GLY A 44 15.33 7.47 10.80
CA GLY A 44 15.63 7.36 9.38
C GLY A 44 16.09 8.68 8.75
N GLN A 45 16.02 8.73 7.44
CA GLN A 45 16.33 9.92 6.66
C GLN A 45 15.07 10.72 6.32
N ALA A 46 15.22 12.01 6.13
CA ALA A 46 14.16 12.85 5.61
C ALA A 46 13.80 12.44 4.17
N GLY A 47 12.51 12.49 3.84
CA GLY A 47 11.99 12.14 2.53
C GLY A 47 10.54 12.56 2.40
N ILE A 48 9.92 12.26 1.26
CA ILE A 48 8.48 12.47 1.09
C ILE A 48 7.76 11.22 1.63
N ILE A 49 7.50 11.25 2.93
CA ILE A 49 6.84 10.13 3.63
C ILE A 49 5.35 10.13 3.30
N LYS A 50 4.89 9.09 2.60
CA LYS A 50 3.49 8.88 2.25
C LYS A 50 2.70 8.32 3.44
N SER A 51 3.32 7.36 4.16
CA SER A 51 2.76 6.79 5.39
C SER A 51 3.87 6.23 6.28
N ALA A 52 3.62 6.19 7.58
CA ALA A 52 4.45 5.50 8.55
C ALA A 52 3.55 4.91 9.65
N ASP A 53 3.71 3.62 9.93
CA ASP A 53 2.93 2.90 10.92
C ASP A 53 3.83 2.02 11.78
N VAL A 54 3.59 2.00 13.09
CA VAL A 54 4.40 1.28 14.06
C VAL A 54 3.85 -0.13 14.25
N SER A 55 4.74 -1.14 14.28
CA SER A 55 4.33 -2.51 14.60
C SER A 55 3.70 -2.62 15.99
N PRO A 56 2.78 -3.56 16.25
CA PRO A 56 2.14 -3.71 17.56
C PRO A 56 3.10 -3.87 18.74
N ASP A 57 4.27 -4.48 18.53
CA ASP A 57 5.32 -4.60 19.54
C ASP A 57 6.25 -3.36 19.66
N GLY A 58 6.04 -2.36 18.79
CA GLY A 58 6.82 -1.12 18.76
C GLY A 58 8.27 -1.27 18.30
N GLN A 59 8.67 -2.41 17.72
CA GLN A 59 10.06 -2.64 17.30
C GLN A 59 10.37 -2.18 15.87
N TYR A 60 9.33 -2.08 15.03
CA TYR A 60 9.47 -1.77 13.61
C TYR A 60 8.53 -0.66 13.18
N LEU A 61 8.89 -0.01 12.08
CA LEU A 61 8.01 0.90 11.35
C LEU A 61 7.82 0.37 9.92
N LEU A 62 6.58 0.36 9.46
CA LEU A 62 6.25 0.20 8.05
C LEU A 62 6.23 1.60 7.45
N VAL A 63 7.11 1.89 6.49
CA VAL A 63 7.26 3.23 5.92
C VAL A 63 7.07 3.17 4.41
N GLU A 64 6.21 4.05 3.89
CA GLU A 64 6.06 4.28 2.47
C GLU A 64 6.65 5.65 2.11
N THR A 65 7.58 5.68 1.14
CA THR A 65 8.28 6.90 0.73
C THR A 65 8.11 7.12 -0.76
N ILE A 66 7.51 8.26 -1.14
CA ILE A 66 7.32 8.66 -2.54
C ILE A 66 8.67 8.85 -3.22
N GLN A 67 8.76 8.38 -4.46
CA GLN A 67 9.94 8.43 -5.31
C GLN A 67 9.66 9.18 -6.62
N LYS A 68 10.70 9.57 -7.33
CA LYS A 68 10.61 10.06 -8.71
C LYS A 68 10.59 8.87 -9.69
N PRO A 69 10.09 9.06 -10.94
CA PRO A 69 9.57 10.31 -11.50
C PRO A 69 8.14 10.64 -11.02
N TYR A 70 7.83 11.95 -10.93
CA TYR A 70 6.46 12.40 -10.73
C TYR A 70 5.67 12.40 -12.05
N SER A 71 4.37 12.64 -11.95
CA SER A 71 3.46 12.71 -13.10
C SER A 71 2.67 14.01 -13.12
N TYR A 72 2.34 14.46 -14.33
CA TYR A 72 1.40 15.54 -14.56
C TYR A 72 0.01 15.03 -14.96
N LEU A 73 -0.16 13.70 -15.05
CA LEU A 73 -1.38 13.05 -15.51
C LEU A 73 -2.19 12.43 -14.36
N VAL A 74 -1.52 12.12 -13.25
CA VAL A 74 -2.13 11.47 -12.08
C VAL A 74 -1.71 12.15 -10.78
N PRO A 75 -2.53 12.10 -9.73
CA PRO A 75 -2.19 12.68 -8.43
C PRO A 75 -1.11 11.88 -7.69
N HIS A 76 -0.52 12.50 -6.69
CA HIS A 76 0.65 12.00 -5.95
C HIS A 76 0.50 10.59 -5.36
N TYR A 77 -0.71 10.13 -5.05
CA TYR A 77 -0.93 8.78 -4.53
C TYR A 77 -0.75 7.65 -5.56
N TYR A 78 -0.56 8.02 -6.84
CA TYR A 78 -0.15 7.11 -7.92
C TYR A 78 1.34 7.23 -8.28
N PHE A 79 2.08 8.14 -7.64
CA PHE A 79 3.52 8.29 -7.87
C PHE A 79 4.26 7.03 -7.41
N PRO A 80 5.47 6.77 -7.94
CA PRO A 80 6.30 5.67 -7.47
C PRO A 80 6.55 5.81 -5.97
N TYR A 81 6.62 4.69 -5.27
CA TYR A 81 6.98 4.70 -3.87
C TYR A 81 7.64 3.40 -3.44
N ASN A 82 8.54 3.52 -2.47
CA ASN A 82 9.12 2.37 -1.78
C ASN A 82 8.25 2.01 -0.57
N VAL A 83 8.16 0.70 -0.31
CA VAL A 83 7.58 0.17 0.92
C VAL A 83 8.67 -0.57 1.68
N GLU A 84 8.96 -0.14 2.89
CA GLU A 84 10.08 -0.63 3.67
C GLU A 84 9.67 -0.88 5.12
N VAL A 85 10.33 -1.87 5.74
CA VAL A 85 10.34 -2.02 7.19
C VAL A 85 11.62 -1.39 7.72
N TRP A 86 11.46 -0.44 8.62
CA TRP A 86 12.58 0.18 9.35
C TRP A 86 12.62 -0.34 10.79
N GLY A 87 13.81 -0.46 11.35
CA GLY A 87 14.00 -0.63 12.79
C GLY A 87 13.77 0.68 13.54
N ARG A 88 13.71 0.63 14.86
CA ARG A 88 13.58 1.82 15.71
C ARG A 88 14.73 2.82 15.53
N ASP A 89 15.90 2.35 15.10
CA ASP A 89 17.06 3.19 14.77
C ASP A 89 16.94 3.89 13.40
N GLY A 90 15.86 3.64 12.69
CA GLY A 90 15.58 4.21 11.36
C GLY A 90 16.34 3.54 10.22
N LYS A 91 17.04 2.43 10.48
CA LYS A 91 17.67 1.65 9.41
C LYS A 91 16.67 0.75 8.73
N VAL A 92 16.81 0.61 7.41
CA VAL A 92 16.01 -0.33 6.62
C VAL A 92 16.37 -1.77 7.01
N VAL A 93 15.41 -2.48 7.59
CA VAL A 93 15.50 -3.92 7.90
C VAL A 93 15.14 -4.73 6.67
N LYS A 94 14.10 -4.30 5.95
CA LYS A 94 13.61 -5.00 4.76
C LYS A 94 13.00 -4.02 3.77
N GLN A 95 13.42 -4.10 2.53
CA GLN A 95 12.68 -3.52 1.40
C GLN A 95 11.62 -4.53 0.95
N LEU A 96 10.34 -4.16 1.07
CA LEU A 96 9.22 -5.03 0.73
C LEU A 96 8.83 -4.89 -0.74
N ALA A 97 8.75 -3.65 -1.23
CA ALA A 97 8.39 -3.35 -2.62
C ALA A 97 8.96 -2.01 -3.08
N GLN A 98 9.14 -1.91 -4.41
CA GLN A 98 9.33 -0.67 -5.15
C GLN A 98 8.20 -0.58 -6.17
N LEU A 99 7.23 0.25 -5.91
CA LEU A 99 6.05 0.36 -6.74
C LEU A 99 6.26 1.45 -7.79
N PRO A 100 6.05 1.14 -9.08
CA PRO A 100 6.25 2.09 -10.16
C PRO A 100 5.12 3.13 -10.21
N LEU A 101 5.30 4.15 -11.04
CA LEU A 101 4.25 5.09 -11.40
C LEU A 101 3.04 4.36 -11.99
N ALA A 102 1.86 4.63 -11.44
CA ALA A 102 0.63 3.91 -11.76
C ALA A 102 -0.31 4.76 -12.64
N GLU A 103 0.18 5.21 -13.81
CA GLU A 103 -0.63 5.92 -14.81
C GLU A 103 -1.50 4.97 -15.65
N ASP A 104 -1.08 3.70 -15.77
CA ASP A 104 -1.66 2.70 -16.68
C ASP A 104 -2.79 1.86 -16.08
N ILE A 105 -3.30 2.23 -14.91
CA ILE A 105 -4.43 1.51 -14.30
C ILE A 105 -5.64 1.65 -15.23
N PRO A 106 -6.24 0.54 -15.71
CA PRO A 106 -7.39 0.61 -16.59
C PRO A 106 -8.55 1.39 -15.95
N ILE A 107 -9.24 2.21 -16.73
CA ILE A 107 -10.41 2.96 -16.25
C ILE A 107 -11.59 2.01 -16.12
N GLY A 108 -12.11 1.89 -14.91
CA GLY A 108 -13.24 1.01 -14.60
C GLY A 108 -13.31 0.71 -13.11
N PHE A 109 -14.44 0.10 -12.73
CA PHE A 109 -14.63 -0.34 -11.35
C PHE A 109 -13.79 -1.57 -11.05
N ASP A 110 -13.31 -1.66 -9.82
CA ASP A 110 -12.50 -2.77 -9.30
C ASP A 110 -11.13 -2.94 -9.96
N ASN A 111 -10.70 -2.00 -10.83
CA ASN A 111 -9.33 -1.96 -11.33
C ASN A 111 -8.39 -1.38 -10.27
N VAL A 112 -7.21 -1.96 -10.18
CA VAL A 112 -6.17 -1.60 -9.19
C VAL A 112 -4.80 -1.55 -9.85
N ALA A 113 -3.83 -0.92 -9.19
CA ALA A 113 -2.44 -0.98 -9.62
C ALA A 113 -1.90 -2.43 -9.59
N LYS A 114 -0.93 -2.71 -10.45
CA LYS A 114 -0.20 -3.99 -10.45
C LYS A 114 0.71 -4.07 -9.22
N GLY A 115 0.95 -5.31 -8.79
CA GLY A 115 1.84 -5.59 -7.65
C GLY A 115 1.13 -5.57 -6.29
N PRO A 116 1.93 -5.62 -5.22
CA PRO A 116 1.42 -5.62 -3.86
C PRO A 116 0.81 -4.27 -3.49
N ARG A 117 -0.22 -4.30 -2.65
CA ARG A 117 -0.92 -3.10 -2.19
C ARG A 117 -1.50 -3.28 -0.79
N GLY A 118 -1.65 -2.16 -0.08
CA GLY A 118 -2.29 -2.14 1.22
C GLY A 118 -1.50 -2.88 2.29
N TYR A 119 -0.19 -2.68 2.32
CA TYR A 119 0.63 -3.20 3.40
C TYR A 119 0.16 -2.65 4.74
N SER A 120 0.07 -3.52 5.75
CA SER A 120 -0.36 -3.13 7.10
C SER A 120 0.15 -4.16 8.11
N TRP A 121 0.16 -3.77 9.39
CA TRP A 121 0.44 -4.69 10.50
C TRP A 121 -0.80 -5.47 10.92
N ARG A 122 -0.65 -6.76 11.21
CA ARG A 122 -1.67 -7.52 11.93
C ARG A 122 -1.74 -7.02 13.37
N PRO A 123 -2.89 -6.56 13.85
CA PRO A 123 -2.99 -5.98 15.19
C PRO A 123 -2.92 -7.02 16.31
N ASP A 124 -3.16 -8.30 16.00
CA ASP A 124 -3.16 -9.42 16.95
C ASP A 124 -1.81 -10.16 17.02
N LYS A 125 -0.78 -9.68 16.31
CA LYS A 125 0.58 -10.24 16.28
C LYS A 125 1.62 -9.17 16.57
N PRO A 126 2.77 -9.52 17.19
CA PRO A 126 3.80 -8.54 17.52
C PRO A 126 4.32 -7.76 16.31
N ALA A 127 4.71 -8.45 15.23
CA ALA A 127 5.27 -7.83 14.02
C ALA A 127 5.04 -8.73 12.80
N THR A 128 3.77 -8.88 12.41
CA THR A 128 3.35 -9.60 11.20
C THR A 128 2.74 -8.61 10.22
N LEU A 129 3.32 -8.52 9.03
CA LEU A 129 2.77 -7.76 7.91
C LEU A 129 1.72 -8.58 7.15
N TYR A 130 0.79 -7.89 6.51
CA TYR A 130 -0.07 -8.47 5.48
C TYR A 130 -0.33 -7.46 4.35
N TRP A 131 -0.63 -7.95 3.16
CA TRP A 131 -0.94 -7.17 1.96
C TRP A 131 -1.71 -8.01 0.95
N ALA A 132 -2.23 -7.38 -0.09
CA ALA A 132 -2.93 -8.08 -1.18
C ALA A 132 -2.22 -7.87 -2.51
N GLU A 133 -2.29 -8.89 -3.39
CA GLU A 133 -1.79 -8.83 -4.76
C GLU A 133 -2.86 -9.27 -5.75
N ALA A 134 -3.08 -8.46 -6.79
CA ALA A 134 -4.02 -8.76 -7.85
C ALA A 134 -3.48 -9.85 -8.79
N GLN A 135 -4.24 -10.93 -8.96
CA GLN A 135 -3.88 -12.04 -9.84
C GLN A 135 -4.36 -11.85 -11.28
N ASP A 136 -5.25 -10.87 -11.50
CA ASP A 136 -5.73 -10.44 -12.82
C ASP A 136 -4.86 -9.35 -13.46
N GLY A 137 -3.70 -9.02 -12.85
CA GLY A 137 -2.85 -7.91 -13.26
C GLY A 137 -3.47 -6.54 -13.04
N GLY A 138 -4.43 -6.43 -12.12
CA GLY A 138 -5.13 -5.20 -11.80
C GLY A 138 -6.32 -4.87 -12.71
N ASP A 139 -6.60 -5.71 -13.70
CA ASP A 139 -7.67 -5.53 -14.68
C ASP A 139 -8.86 -6.43 -14.33
N ALA A 140 -9.91 -5.84 -13.79
CA ALA A 140 -11.10 -6.55 -13.32
C ALA A 140 -11.93 -7.19 -14.46
N SER A 141 -11.64 -6.86 -15.73
CA SER A 141 -12.30 -7.48 -16.89
C SER A 141 -11.79 -8.91 -17.16
N LYS A 142 -10.61 -9.26 -16.64
CA LYS A 142 -10.04 -10.60 -16.81
C LYS A 142 -10.69 -11.58 -15.84
N GLU A 143 -11.00 -12.76 -16.34
CA GLU A 143 -11.47 -13.87 -15.53
C GLU A 143 -10.30 -14.65 -14.96
N VAL A 144 -10.28 -14.82 -13.65
CA VAL A 144 -9.26 -15.57 -12.91
C VAL A 144 -9.92 -16.36 -11.77
N ALA A 145 -9.31 -17.46 -11.37
CA ALA A 145 -9.82 -18.30 -10.29
C ALA A 145 -9.81 -17.58 -8.93
N GLU A 146 -8.72 -16.89 -8.64
CA GLU A 146 -8.56 -15.99 -7.50
C GLU A 146 -8.26 -14.59 -8.04
N ARG A 147 -9.04 -13.61 -7.63
CA ARG A 147 -8.86 -12.23 -8.09
C ARG A 147 -7.75 -11.52 -7.36
N ASP A 148 -7.68 -11.71 -6.06
CA ASP A 148 -6.59 -11.26 -5.22
C ASP A 148 -6.12 -12.40 -4.31
N VAL A 149 -4.84 -12.35 -3.94
CA VAL A 149 -4.27 -13.18 -2.87
C VAL A 149 -3.78 -12.28 -1.77
N VAL A 150 -4.15 -12.60 -0.54
CA VAL A 150 -3.65 -11.92 0.66
C VAL A 150 -2.47 -12.71 1.19
N PHE A 151 -1.35 -12.03 1.38
CA PHE A 151 -0.10 -12.58 1.90
C PHE A 151 0.20 -12.04 3.30
N MET A 152 1.00 -12.79 4.04
CA MET A 152 1.55 -12.40 5.34
C MET A 152 3.06 -12.64 5.37
N LEU A 153 3.77 -11.87 6.20
CA LEU A 153 5.20 -12.02 6.45
C LEU A 153 5.52 -11.62 7.88
N ASP A 154 6.08 -12.58 8.64
CA ASP A 154 6.47 -12.37 10.03
C ASP A 154 7.89 -11.78 10.14
N ALA A 155 8.14 -11.03 11.21
CA ALA A 155 9.51 -10.67 11.59
C ALA A 155 10.35 -11.95 11.79
N PRO A 156 11.64 -11.91 11.45
CA PRO A 156 12.48 -10.79 11.01
C PRO A 156 12.43 -10.49 9.49
N PHE A 157 11.36 -10.85 8.78
CA PHE A 157 11.07 -10.58 7.35
C PHE A 157 12.04 -11.25 6.36
N SER A 158 12.77 -12.26 6.79
CA SER A 158 13.73 -13.03 5.97
C SER A 158 13.08 -14.23 5.27
N GLY A 159 11.89 -14.62 5.71
CA GLY A 159 11.15 -15.76 5.17
C GLY A 159 10.48 -15.44 3.83
N LYS A 160 9.81 -16.46 3.28
CA LYS A 160 8.89 -16.25 2.14
C LYS A 160 7.52 -15.85 2.66
N PRO A 161 6.80 -14.96 1.97
CA PRO A 161 5.42 -14.66 2.31
C PRO A 161 4.54 -15.91 2.32
N ALA A 162 3.71 -16.03 3.34
CA ALA A 162 2.71 -17.08 3.45
C ALA A 162 1.36 -16.57 2.90
N LYS A 163 0.66 -17.40 2.14
CA LYS A 163 -0.70 -17.09 1.69
C LYS A 163 -1.66 -17.22 2.86
N LEU A 164 -2.40 -16.14 3.15
CA LEU A 164 -3.51 -16.15 4.09
C LEU A 164 -4.80 -16.64 3.41
N ALA A 165 -5.17 -16.01 2.30
CA ALA A 165 -6.41 -16.29 1.58
C ALA A 165 -6.33 -15.88 0.11
N GLY A 166 -7.10 -16.59 -0.73
CA GLY A 166 -7.45 -16.13 -2.07
C GLY A 166 -8.88 -15.60 -2.09
N THR A 167 -9.14 -14.52 -2.83
CA THR A 167 -10.47 -13.94 -2.95
C THR A 167 -11.04 -14.15 -4.35
N LYS A 168 -12.33 -14.40 -4.45
CA LYS A 168 -13.04 -14.50 -5.74
C LYS A 168 -13.34 -13.12 -6.34
N PHE A 169 -13.60 -12.15 -5.47
CA PHE A 169 -13.88 -10.77 -5.83
C PHE A 169 -12.69 -9.88 -5.44
N ARG A 170 -12.76 -8.58 -5.75
CA ARG A 170 -11.69 -7.66 -5.37
C ARG A 170 -11.62 -7.53 -3.85
N TYR A 171 -10.44 -7.82 -3.28
CA TYR A 171 -10.14 -7.64 -1.86
C TYR A 171 -10.36 -6.20 -1.42
N ARG A 172 -11.00 -6.02 -0.26
CA ARG A 172 -11.33 -4.71 0.32
C ARG A 172 -10.75 -4.50 1.71
N GLY A 173 -10.36 -5.56 2.37
CA GLY A 173 -9.79 -5.48 3.70
C GLY A 173 -9.93 -6.78 4.48
N VAL A 174 -9.30 -6.83 5.64
CA VAL A 174 -9.43 -7.91 6.60
C VAL A 174 -9.73 -7.34 7.99
N GLN A 175 -10.61 -7.99 8.71
CA GLN A 175 -10.87 -7.74 10.12
C GLN A 175 -10.27 -8.90 10.91
N TRP A 176 -9.36 -8.57 11.81
CA TRP A 176 -8.68 -9.53 12.65
C TRP A 176 -9.45 -9.71 13.95
N GLY A 177 -9.82 -10.93 14.27
CA GLY A 177 -10.45 -11.26 15.55
C GLY A 177 -9.42 -11.63 16.61
N ASN A 178 -8.71 -12.73 16.34
CA ASN A 178 -7.62 -13.24 17.16
C ASN A 178 -6.70 -14.10 16.30
N ASN A 179 -5.76 -14.84 16.93
CA ASN A 179 -4.82 -15.70 16.22
C ASN A 179 -5.45 -16.70 15.23
N ASP A 180 -6.71 -17.07 15.47
CA ASP A 180 -7.41 -18.17 14.77
C ASP A 180 -8.59 -17.67 13.94
N LEU A 181 -8.80 -16.35 13.83
CA LEU A 181 -9.94 -15.78 13.13
C LEU A 181 -9.58 -14.50 12.37
N ALA A 182 -9.76 -14.54 11.07
CA ALA A 182 -9.79 -13.37 10.21
C ALA A 182 -11.07 -13.38 9.34
N LEU A 183 -11.64 -12.20 9.13
CA LEU A 183 -12.76 -11.99 8.22
C LEU A 183 -12.25 -11.18 7.02
N VAL A 184 -12.11 -11.84 5.88
CA VAL A 184 -11.66 -11.19 4.63
C VAL A 184 -12.87 -10.66 3.87
N ASN A 185 -12.86 -9.37 3.59
CA ASN A 185 -13.91 -8.68 2.85
C ASN A 185 -13.52 -8.55 1.38
N GLU A 186 -14.44 -8.91 0.50
CA GLU A 186 -14.29 -8.80 -0.94
C GLU A 186 -15.57 -8.27 -1.60
N ARG A 187 -15.45 -7.60 -2.75
CA ARG A 187 -16.56 -6.90 -3.40
C ARG A 187 -16.48 -6.93 -4.92
N ILE A 188 -17.65 -6.97 -5.57
CA ILE A 188 -17.88 -6.56 -6.96
C ILE A 188 -18.64 -5.23 -6.96
N TRP A 189 -17.99 -4.16 -7.42
CA TRP A 189 -18.61 -2.84 -7.47
C TRP A 189 -19.81 -2.78 -8.41
N LYS A 190 -19.70 -3.40 -9.59
CA LYS A 190 -20.75 -3.36 -10.62
C LYS A 190 -22.10 -3.88 -10.13
N THR A 191 -22.11 -4.97 -9.38
CA THR A 191 -23.33 -5.61 -8.84
C THR A 191 -23.60 -5.21 -7.40
N ARG A 192 -22.73 -4.43 -6.77
CA ARG A 192 -22.76 -4.10 -5.33
C ARG A 192 -22.73 -5.33 -4.41
N THR A 193 -22.23 -6.45 -4.94
CA THR A 193 -22.12 -7.69 -4.17
C THR A 193 -20.92 -7.62 -3.26
N GLU A 194 -21.13 -7.84 -1.98
CA GLU A 194 -20.09 -7.97 -0.96
C GLU A 194 -20.12 -9.39 -0.39
N ARG A 195 -18.96 -9.89 -0.05
CA ARG A 195 -18.81 -11.19 0.61
C ARG A 195 -17.78 -11.06 1.71
N ILE A 196 -18.08 -11.66 2.86
CA ILE A 196 -17.18 -11.81 3.99
C ILE A 196 -16.83 -13.28 4.11
N VAL A 197 -15.56 -13.59 4.04
CA VAL A 197 -15.04 -14.95 4.13
C VAL A 197 -14.27 -15.12 5.43
N ARG A 198 -14.67 -16.10 6.21
CA ARG A 198 -13.91 -16.51 7.39
C ARG A 198 -12.66 -17.27 6.96
N VAL A 199 -11.53 -16.91 7.54
CA VAL A 199 -10.24 -17.59 7.40
C VAL A 199 -9.77 -17.97 8.79
N ASN A 200 -9.37 -19.24 8.95
CA ASN A 200 -8.86 -19.78 10.22
C ASN A 200 -7.34 -19.99 10.11
#